data_7349df06dfa9d07c39e8f82893e63af2
#
_entry.id   7349df06dfa9d07c39e8f82893e63af2
#
_cell.length_a   1.000
_cell.length_b   1.000
_cell.length_c   1.000
_cell.angle_alpha   90.00
_cell.angle_beta   90.00
_cell.angle_gamma   90.00
#
_symmetry.space_group_name_H-M   'P 1'
#
loop_
_entity.id
_entity.type
_entity.pdbx_description
1 polymer ?
#
loop_
_entity_poly.entity_id
_entity_poly.type
_entity_poly.pdbx_seq_one_letter_code
_entity_poly.pdbx_strand_id
1 'polypeptide(L)'
;MWKKIEFILLFSIGLCFHSIAQQEIDAFFDSRPSEDSLKVIPGMFTTYRQGEQIFWEIPDSLLGCDMFVTTTILESAAVKKRDEDRRYGYSGDFFGPMIVCFRKEGDEVLLQVPLCDRVGVDPGKGGIHHVARQRGDFMLNEVLPVQAKTSSSVLVEVSRLLMNNPLFNLSPFGFELKMGMVESKKNRIGEIKGFPENILIRSSRSFSVEEYPVGGGNGFGDRYTTSWEIGVCLALLPRQPLERRQKNRDVGYFSFSKTDFSKSRFALSQVSCVKRWRLVPRDLEAYSRGELVEPEKPIVFYVDRKTPSRWVPYFIEAVNAWQEAFERIGFKNAIRGELAPTPEENPDFSEYDTRYSFISWKASPVRNAYGPSTVDPRSGEIMTSHVGIFS
;
A
#
# COMPACT_ATOMS: atom_id res chain seq x y z
N MET A 1 -41.80 -10.30 -24.43
CA MET A 1 -41.08 -11.56 -24.74
C MET A 1 -39.68 -11.30 -25.33
N TRP A 2 -39.48 -10.31 -26.18
CA TRP A 2 -38.19 -10.01 -26.82
C TRP A 2 -37.08 -9.51 -25.86
N LYS A 3 -37.35 -8.70 -24.86
CA LYS A 3 -36.36 -8.20 -23.89
C LYS A 3 -35.73 -9.27 -22.97
N LYS A 4 -36.40 -10.42 -22.78
CA LYS A 4 -35.83 -11.55 -22.01
C LYS A 4 -34.85 -12.40 -22.82
N ILE A 5 -35.00 -12.41 -24.14
CA ILE A 5 -34.11 -13.19 -25.03
C ILE A 5 -32.78 -12.49 -25.23
N GLU A 6 -32.74 -11.15 -25.32
CA GLU A 6 -31.48 -10.37 -25.40
C GLU A 6 -30.66 -10.49 -24.14
N PHE A 7 -31.30 -10.53 -22.95
CA PHE A 7 -30.55 -10.66 -21.67
C PHE A 7 -29.97 -12.06 -21.49
N ILE A 8 -30.64 -13.10 -21.98
CA ILE A 8 -30.12 -14.48 -21.94
C ILE A 8 -29.00 -14.69 -22.97
N LEU A 9 -29.10 -14.06 -24.15
CA LEU A 9 -28.04 -14.13 -25.16
C LEU A 9 -26.76 -13.40 -24.71
N LEU A 10 -26.86 -12.22 -24.09
CA LEU A 10 -25.73 -11.48 -23.54
C LEU A 10 -25.06 -12.21 -22.37
N PHE A 11 -25.85 -12.90 -21.53
CA PHE A 11 -25.32 -13.69 -20.43
C PHE A 11 -24.64 -14.98 -20.91
N SER A 12 -25.21 -15.65 -21.95
CA SER A 12 -24.59 -16.86 -22.53
C SER A 12 -23.33 -16.55 -23.35
N ILE A 13 -23.28 -15.40 -24.03
CA ILE A 13 -22.08 -14.95 -24.75
C ILE A 13 -20.97 -14.58 -23.76
N GLY A 14 -21.30 -13.88 -22.66
CA GLY A 14 -20.36 -13.57 -21.58
C GLY A 14 -19.77 -14.81 -20.92
N LEU A 15 -20.57 -15.84 -20.69
CA LEU A 15 -20.11 -17.12 -20.16
C LEU A 15 -19.21 -17.91 -21.15
N CYS A 16 -19.50 -17.87 -22.45
CA CYS A 16 -18.64 -18.48 -23.47
C CYS A 16 -17.28 -17.78 -23.59
N PHE A 17 -17.26 -16.45 -23.57
CA PHE A 17 -15.98 -15.71 -23.62
C PHE A 17 -15.14 -15.93 -22.36
N HIS A 18 -15.76 -16.04 -21.19
CA HIS A 18 -15.04 -16.35 -19.94
C HIS A 18 -14.44 -17.76 -19.99
N SER A 19 -15.12 -18.73 -20.57
CA SER A 19 -14.63 -20.11 -20.68
C SER A 19 -13.45 -20.23 -21.67
N ILE A 20 -13.45 -19.49 -22.78
CA ILE A 20 -12.36 -19.52 -23.77
C ILE A 20 -11.12 -18.79 -23.20
N ALA A 21 -11.31 -17.68 -22.52
CA ALA A 21 -10.22 -16.91 -21.90
C ALA A 21 -9.50 -17.74 -20.83
N GLN A 22 -10.24 -18.47 -20.01
CA GLN A 22 -9.66 -19.33 -18.98
C GLN A 22 -8.86 -20.49 -19.58
N GLN A 23 -9.26 -21.03 -20.74
CA GLN A 23 -8.55 -22.12 -21.41
C GLN A 23 -7.10 -21.80 -21.76
N GLU A 24 -6.73 -20.55 -22.08
CA GLU A 24 -5.34 -20.19 -22.42
C GLU A 24 -4.43 -20.23 -21.17
N ILE A 25 -4.92 -19.78 -20.02
CA ILE A 25 -4.18 -19.84 -18.76
C ILE A 25 -4.12 -21.26 -18.23
N ASP A 26 -5.21 -22.02 -18.30
CA ASP A 26 -5.24 -23.44 -17.91
C ASP A 26 -4.24 -24.25 -18.76
N ALA A 27 -4.22 -24.05 -20.09
CA ALA A 27 -3.27 -24.68 -21.00
C ALA A 27 -1.81 -24.30 -20.67
N PHE A 28 -1.56 -23.08 -20.21
CA PHE A 28 -0.22 -22.67 -19.77
C PHE A 28 0.23 -23.51 -18.57
N PHE A 29 -0.63 -23.69 -17.54
CA PHE A 29 -0.28 -24.49 -16.36
C PHE A 29 -0.26 -25.98 -16.67
N ASP A 30 -1.16 -26.50 -17.51
CA ASP A 30 -1.20 -27.92 -17.93
C ASP A 30 0.07 -28.31 -18.72
N SER A 31 0.65 -27.37 -19.46
CA SER A 31 1.90 -27.59 -20.20
C SER A 31 3.15 -27.64 -19.31
N ARG A 32 3.05 -27.26 -18.02
CA ARG A 32 4.15 -27.19 -17.06
C ARG A 32 4.06 -28.31 -16.05
N PRO A 33 4.77 -29.43 -16.23
CA PRO A 33 4.76 -30.50 -15.27
C PRO A 33 5.34 -30.00 -13.93
N SER A 34 4.54 -30.09 -12.88
CA SER A 34 4.96 -29.77 -11.52
C SER A 34 4.34 -30.77 -10.56
N GLU A 35 5.11 -31.21 -9.57
CA GLU A 35 4.61 -32.06 -8.48
C GLU A 35 3.74 -31.23 -7.50
N ASP A 36 3.88 -29.92 -7.52
CA ASP A 36 3.14 -29.01 -6.65
C ASP A 36 1.75 -28.70 -7.22
N SER A 37 0.74 -28.77 -6.37
CA SER A 37 -0.63 -28.38 -6.72
C SER A 37 -0.76 -26.90 -7.02
N LEU A 38 -1.50 -26.56 -8.06
CA LEU A 38 -1.82 -25.17 -8.39
C LEU A 38 -2.84 -24.62 -7.40
N LYS A 39 -2.49 -23.54 -6.70
CA LYS A 39 -3.38 -22.79 -5.83
C LYS A 39 -3.82 -21.50 -6.53
N VAL A 40 -5.12 -21.30 -6.67
CA VAL A 40 -5.70 -20.08 -7.25
C VAL A 40 -6.29 -19.21 -6.14
N ILE A 41 -5.90 -17.94 -6.10
CA ILE A 41 -6.32 -16.97 -5.11
C ILE A 41 -6.97 -15.81 -5.87
N PRO A 42 -8.32 -15.70 -5.84
CA PRO A 42 -9.04 -14.62 -6.52
C PRO A 42 -8.81 -13.30 -5.80
N GLY A 43 -8.86 -12.18 -6.55
CA GLY A 43 -8.69 -10.85 -5.99
C GLY A 43 -8.61 -9.78 -7.08
N MET A 44 -8.04 -8.63 -6.75
CA MET A 44 -7.72 -7.54 -7.68
C MET A 44 -6.95 -8.07 -8.92
N PHE A 45 -5.93 -8.88 -8.67
CA PHE A 45 -5.31 -9.78 -9.62
C PHE A 45 -5.62 -11.21 -9.17
N THR A 46 -5.94 -12.10 -10.09
CA THR A 46 -5.96 -13.52 -9.75
C THR A 46 -4.51 -13.97 -9.57
N THR A 47 -4.20 -14.47 -8.38
CA THR A 47 -2.86 -14.98 -8.07
C THR A 47 -2.85 -16.50 -8.22
N TYR A 48 -1.95 -17.01 -9.03
CA TYR A 48 -1.67 -18.43 -9.18
C TYR A 48 -0.36 -18.76 -8.49
N ARG A 49 -0.38 -19.77 -7.61
CA ARG A 49 0.83 -20.23 -6.94
C ARG A 49 1.02 -21.73 -7.18
N GLN A 50 2.20 -22.09 -7.69
CA GLN A 50 2.64 -23.47 -7.90
C GLN A 50 4.02 -23.64 -7.27
N GLY A 51 4.06 -24.20 -6.08
CA GLY A 51 5.28 -24.25 -5.27
C GLY A 51 5.78 -22.84 -4.88
N GLU A 52 7.00 -22.55 -5.31
CA GLU A 52 7.62 -21.22 -5.12
C GLU A 52 7.32 -20.24 -6.26
N GLN A 53 6.71 -20.70 -7.34
CA GLN A 53 6.34 -19.85 -8.47
C GLN A 53 5.00 -19.16 -8.22
N ILE A 54 4.98 -17.86 -8.46
CA ILE A 54 3.81 -17.01 -8.26
C ILE A 54 3.57 -16.22 -9.54
N PHE A 55 2.34 -16.27 -10.01
CA PHE A 55 1.91 -15.55 -11.20
C PHE A 55 0.74 -14.64 -10.85
N TRP A 56 0.67 -13.49 -11.50
CA TRP A 56 -0.48 -12.60 -11.47
C TRP A 56 -1.13 -12.56 -12.84
N GLU A 57 -2.41 -12.86 -12.85
CA GLU A 57 -3.28 -12.51 -13.96
C GLU A 57 -3.80 -11.10 -13.73
N ILE A 58 -3.29 -10.16 -14.52
CA ILE A 58 -3.62 -8.75 -14.44
C ILE A 58 -4.69 -8.42 -15.47
N PRO A 59 -5.91 -8.03 -15.05
CA PRO A 59 -6.95 -7.59 -15.96
C PRO A 59 -6.52 -6.34 -16.74
N ASP A 60 -6.85 -6.26 -18.02
CA ASP A 60 -6.56 -5.10 -18.88
C ASP A 60 -7.15 -3.79 -18.29
N SER A 61 -8.27 -3.89 -17.57
CA SER A 61 -8.92 -2.75 -16.89
C SER A 61 -8.10 -2.15 -15.75
N LEU A 62 -7.08 -2.87 -15.25
CA LEU A 62 -6.19 -2.45 -14.19
C LEU A 62 -4.79 -2.07 -14.69
N LEU A 63 -4.49 -2.36 -15.97
CA LEU A 63 -3.28 -1.86 -16.62
C LEU A 63 -3.36 -0.33 -16.78
N GLY A 64 -2.30 0.35 -16.36
CA GLY A 64 -2.27 1.82 -16.34
C GLY A 64 -2.94 2.47 -15.12
N CYS A 65 -3.53 1.68 -14.21
CA CYS A 65 -4.05 2.21 -12.96
C CYS A 65 -2.94 2.43 -11.93
N ASP A 66 -3.01 3.54 -11.21
CA ASP A 66 -2.11 3.79 -10.10
C ASP A 66 -2.51 2.93 -8.89
N MET A 67 -1.51 2.32 -8.29
CA MET A 67 -1.62 1.51 -7.08
C MET A 67 -0.58 1.99 -6.09
N PHE A 68 -0.72 1.68 -4.82
CA PHE A 68 0.34 1.92 -3.86
C PHE A 68 0.78 0.62 -3.19
N VAL A 69 2.08 0.57 -2.90
CA VAL A 69 2.70 -0.52 -2.17
C VAL A 69 3.11 0.01 -0.80
N THR A 70 2.79 -0.75 0.22
CA THR A 70 3.22 -0.49 1.60
C THR A 70 3.80 -1.74 2.21
N THR A 71 4.75 -1.58 3.12
CA THR A 71 5.36 -2.67 3.87
C THR A 71 5.19 -2.41 5.36
N THR A 72 4.74 -3.42 6.09
CA THR A 72 4.57 -3.38 7.55
C THR A 72 5.44 -4.46 8.18
N ILE A 73 6.17 -4.14 9.24
CA ILE A 73 6.84 -5.16 10.06
C ILE A 73 5.78 -5.88 10.89
N LEU A 74 5.63 -7.18 10.69
CA LEU A 74 4.76 -8.04 11.50
C LEU A 74 5.50 -8.56 12.73
N GLU A 75 6.73 -9.05 12.51
CA GLU A 75 7.65 -9.48 13.56
C GLU A 75 9.04 -8.92 13.29
N SER A 76 9.59 -8.19 14.25
CA SER A 76 10.95 -7.65 14.14
C SER A 76 11.98 -8.69 14.53
N ALA A 77 13.16 -8.61 13.91
CA ALA A 77 14.26 -9.49 14.25
C ALA A 77 14.73 -9.31 15.70
N ALA A 78 15.11 -10.42 16.32
CA ALA A 78 15.93 -10.38 17.53
C ALA A 78 17.34 -9.91 17.15
N VAL A 79 17.80 -8.81 17.72
CA VAL A 79 19.16 -8.30 17.55
C VAL A 79 19.96 -8.50 18.82
N LYS A 80 21.25 -8.85 18.66
CA LYS A 80 22.15 -9.22 19.78
C LYS A 80 22.37 -8.07 20.75
N LYS A 81 22.42 -6.83 20.26
CA LYS A 81 22.57 -5.62 21.06
C LYS A 81 21.61 -4.55 20.56
N ARG A 82 20.71 -4.12 21.43
CA ARG A 82 19.88 -2.94 21.21
C ARG A 82 20.62 -1.73 21.81
N ASP A 83 20.90 -0.76 20.97
CA ASP A 83 21.24 0.56 21.42
C ASP A 83 19.95 1.25 21.83
N GLU A 84 19.85 1.73 23.07
CA GLU A 84 18.61 2.33 23.62
C GLU A 84 18.13 3.53 22.79
N ASP A 85 19.05 4.18 22.10
CA ASP A 85 18.77 5.36 21.25
C ASP A 85 18.44 5.01 19.79
N ARG A 86 18.47 3.73 19.39
CA ARG A 86 18.24 3.33 18.01
C ARG A 86 16.91 2.60 17.83
N ARG A 87 16.14 3.04 16.83
CA ARG A 87 14.93 2.35 16.38
C ARG A 87 15.30 1.24 15.42
N TYR A 88 15.21 0.00 15.87
CA TYR A 88 15.45 -1.19 15.03
C TYR A 88 14.21 -1.69 14.27
N GLY A 89 13.12 -0.94 14.36
CA GLY A 89 11.81 -1.39 13.88
C GLY A 89 11.07 -2.19 14.93
N TYR A 90 9.78 -1.98 14.96
CA TYR A 90 8.85 -2.67 15.85
C TYR A 90 7.74 -3.30 15.03
N SER A 91 7.13 -4.36 15.56
CA SER A 91 5.89 -4.88 15.01
C SER A 91 4.88 -3.75 14.84
N GLY A 92 4.29 -3.64 13.64
CA GLY A 92 3.41 -2.54 13.26
C GLY A 92 4.14 -1.29 12.73
N ASP A 93 5.47 -1.27 12.62
CA ASP A 93 6.17 -0.21 11.89
C ASP A 93 5.88 -0.34 10.40
N PHE A 94 5.64 0.82 9.79
CA PHE A 94 5.04 0.93 8.49
C PHE A 94 5.93 1.77 7.55
N PHE A 95 6.08 1.31 6.31
CA PHE A 95 6.92 1.91 5.28
C PHE A 95 6.12 2.11 4.01
N GLY A 96 6.37 3.18 3.33
CA GLY A 96 5.67 3.61 2.14
C GLY A 96 4.79 4.83 2.39
N PRO A 97 3.84 5.14 1.50
CA PRO A 97 3.54 4.42 0.26
C PRO A 97 4.52 4.73 -0.88
N MET A 98 4.71 3.74 -1.73
CA MET A 98 5.26 3.96 -3.07
C MET A 98 4.15 3.77 -4.09
N ILE A 99 3.98 4.71 -5.02
CA ILE A 99 3.03 4.52 -6.12
C ILE A 99 3.69 3.67 -7.19
N VAL A 100 2.92 2.73 -7.70
CA VAL A 100 3.30 1.87 -8.83
C VAL A 100 2.18 1.80 -9.85
N CYS A 101 2.55 1.49 -11.08
CA CYS A 101 1.63 1.28 -12.19
C CYS A 101 2.15 0.14 -13.05
N PHE A 102 1.28 -0.80 -13.39
CA PHE A 102 1.59 -1.87 -14.35
C PHE A 102 1.11 -1.44 -15.74
N ARG A 103 2.01 -1.30 -16.68
CA ARG A 103 1.69 -0.89 -18.05
C ARG A 103 2.13 -1.95 -19.06
N LYS A 104 1.22 -2.34 -19.94
CA LYS A 104 1.53 -3.30 -21.00
C LYS A 104 2.16 -2.59 -22.20
N GLU A 105 3.28 -3.13 -22.66
CA GLU A 105 3.97 -2.73 -23.90
C GLU A 105 4.35 -3.98 -24.70
N GLY A 106 3.62 -4.26 -25.78
CA GLY A 106 3.82 -5.48 -26.57
C GLY A 106 3.55 -6.75 -25.75
N ASP A 107 4.55 -7.60 -25.65
CA ASP A 107 4.52 -8.86 -24.88
C ASP A 107 5.21 -8.72 -23.50
N GLU A 108 5.25 -7.51 -22.96
CA GLU A 108 5.81 -7.22 -21.64
C GLU A 108 4.84 -6.39 -20.80
N VAL A 109 4.92 -6.55 -19.50
CA VAL A 109 4.30 -5.67 -18.52
C VAL A 109 5.40 -4.94 -17.76
N LEU A 110 5.39 -3.63 -17.83
CA LEU A 110 6.33 -2.75 -17.16
C LEU A 110 5.79 -2.34 -15.81
N LEU A 111 6.52 -2.64 -14.74
CA LEU A 111 6.28 -2.03 -13.42
C LEU A 111 6.96 -0.67 -13.41
N GLN A 112 6.17 0.38 -13.30
CA GLN A 112 6.61 1.77 -13.32
C GLN A 112 6.30 2.45 -11.99
N VAL A 113 7.17 3.40 -11.61
CA VAL A 113 6.96 4.30 -10.46
C VAL A 113 6.63 5.69 -11.01
N PRO A 114 5.37 6.13 -10.98
CA PRO A 114 4.98 7.45 -11.45
C PRO A 114 5.60 8.58 -10.61
N LEU A 115 6.09 9.61 -11.26
CA LEU A 115 6.63 10.79 -10.59
C LEU A 115 5.50 11.77 -10.26
N CYS A 116 5.08 11.76 -8.99
CA CYS A 116 3.96 12.58 -8.50
C CYS A 116 4.39 13.89 -7.84
N ASP A 117 5.65 14.31 -8.00
CA ASP A 117 6.25 15.45 -7.31
C ASP A 117 6.00 16.81 -7.97
N ARG A 118 5.36 16.83 -9.15
CA ARG A 118 5.17 18.01 -10.00
C ARG A 118 3.70 18.38 -10.19
N VAL A 119 3.43 19.66 -10.33
CA VAL A 119 2.10 20.21 -10.67
C VAL A 119 2.23 21.33 -11.68
N GLY A 120 1.18 21.58 -12.46
CA GLY A 120 1.09 22.69 -13.39
C GLY A 120 2.04 22.62 -14.58
N VAL A 121 2.55 21.45 -14.93
CA VAL A 121 3.33 21.27 -16.18
C VAL A 121 2.38 21.35 -17.36
N ASP A 122 2.62 22.33 -18.24
CA ASP A 122 1.81 22.56 -19.44
C ASP A 122 2.51 21.98 -20.67
N PRO A 123 1.90 21.01 -21.38
CA PRO A 123 2.51 20.37 -22.56
C PRO A 123 2.80 21.35 -23.72
N GLY A 124 2.04 22.43 -23.82
CA GLY A 124 2.17 23.43 -24.88
C GLY A 124 3.22 24.50 -24.62
N LYS A 125 3.79 24.58 -23.41
CA LYS A 125 4.75 25.63 -23.05
C LYS A 125 6.20 25.16 -23.14
N GLY A 126 7.10 26.09 -23.52
CA GLY A 126 8.55 25.92 -23.51
C GLY A 126 9.19 26.24 -22.15
N GLY A 127 10.51 26.47 -22.14
CA GLY A 127 11.27 26.83 -20.96
C GLY A 127 11.25 25.75 -19.88
N ILE A 128 10.94 26.13 -18.62
CA ILE A 128 10.90 25.20 -17.48
C ILE A 128 9.92 24.03 -17.68
N HIS A 129 8.82 24.24 -18.39
CA HIS A 129 7.87 23.18 -18.72
C HIS A 129 8.48 22.15 -19.66
N HIS A 130 9.29 22.59 -20.64
CA HIS A 130 10.02 21.70 -21.51
C HIS A 130 11.04 20.84 -20.74
N VAL A 131 11.81 21.45 -19.86
CA VAL A 131 12.76 20.74 -18.98
C VAL A 131 12.06 19.72 -18.08
N ALA A 132 10.89 20.08 -17.52
CA ALA A 132 10.09 19.16 -16.70
C ALA A 132 9.67 17.91 -17.49
N ARG A 133 9.28 18.07 -18.76
CA ARG A 133 8.90 16.93 -19.62
C ARG A 133 10.09 16.05 -20.00
N GLN A 134 11.30 16.63 -20.14
CA GLN A 134 12.50 15.83 -20.45
C GLN A 134 12.91 14.86 -19.34
N ARG A 135 12.46 15.08 -18.10
CA ARG A 135 12.74 14.17 -16.97
C ARG A 135 11.90 12.89 -16.97
N GLY A 136 10.98 12.74 -17.93
CA GLY A 136 10.01 11.65 -17.93
C GLY A 136 8.95 11.80 -16.83
N ASP A 137 7.88 11.01 -16.92
CA ASP A 137 6.76 11.02 -15.98
C ASP A 137 6.75 9.81 -15.05
N PHE A 138 7.63 8.85 -15.28
CA PHE A 138 7.79 7.63 -14.51
C PHE A 138 9.23 7.11 -14.53
N MET A 139 9.57 6.28 -13.55
CA MET A 139 10.79 5.46 -13.54
C MET A 139 10.39 4.03 -13.85
N LEU A 140 11.07 3.37 -14.78
CA LEU A 140 10.95 1.94 -14.98
C LEU A 140 11.62 1.23 -13.80
N ASN A 141 10.89 0.31 -13.18
CA ASN A 141 11.38 -0.45 -12.03
C ASN A 141 11.68 -1.92 -12.39
N GLU A 142 10.75 -2.59 -13.08
CA GLU A 142 10.91 -3.99 -13.48
C GLU A 142 10.21 -4.23 -14.82
N VAL A 143 10.69 -5.22 -15.57
CA VAL A 143 10.07 -5.70 -16.80
C VAL A 143 9.63 -7.15 -16.57
N LEU A 144 8.35 -7.41 -16.78
CA LEU A 144 7.71 -8.71 -16.56
C LEU A 144 7.25 -9.27 -17.93
N PRO A 145 7.92 -10.30 -18.47
CA PRO A 145 7.47 -10.94 -19.71
C PRO A 145 6.08 -11.56 -19.53
N VAL A 146 5.22 -11.36 -20.51
CA VAL A 146 3.89 -12.00 -20.55
C VAL A 146 4.08 -13.49 -20.82
N GLN A 147 3.54 -14.32 -19.93
CA GLN A 147 3.62 -15.79 -20.01
C GLN A 147 2.45 -16.38 -20.79
N ALA A 148 1.27 -15.82 -20.58
CA ALA A 148 0.03 -16.14 -21.31
C ALA A 148 -0.85 -14.90 -21.34
N LYS A 149 -1.82 -14.88 -22.24
CA LYS A 149 -2.78 -13.78 -22.37
C LYS A 149 -4.15 -14.31 -22.71
N THR A 150 -5.15 -13.65 -22.19
CA THR A 150 -6.54 -13.88 -22.53
C THR A 150 -7.07 -12.70 -23.36
N SER A 151 -8.35 -12.71 -23.70
CA SER A 151 -9.00 -11.59 -24.37
C SER A 151 -9.06 -10.30 -23.53
N SER A 152 -8.84 -10.38 -22.19
CA SER A 152 -9.06 -9.28 -21.27
C SER A 152 -8.05 -9.21 -20.10
N SER A 153 -7.00 -10.04 -20.15
CA SER A 153 -5.97 -10.09 -19.11
C SER A 153 -4.63 -10.59 -19.65
N VAL A 154 -3.58 -10.40 -18.87
CA VAL A 154 -2.25 -10.93 -19.12
C VAL A 154 -1.74 -11.65 -17.87
N LEU A 155 -1.06 -12.79 -18.07
CA LEU A 155 -0.40 -13.55 -17.02
C LEU A 155 1.09 -13.21 -16.99
N VAL A 156 1.62 -12.83 -15.84
CA VAL A 156 3.04 -12.53 -15.62
C VAL A 156 3.58 -13.27 -14.43
N GLU A 157 4.82 -13.73 -14.48
CA GLU A 157 5.50 -14.31 -13.33
C GLU A 157 6.03 -13.20 -12.42
N VAL A 158 5.69 -13.25 -11.12
CA VAL A 158 6.05 -12.24 -10.14
C VAL A 158 6.89 -12.75 -8.98
N SER A 159 7.30 -14.01 -9.00
CA SER A 159 8.09 -14.64 -7.93
C SER A 159 9.33 -13.82 -7.58
N ARG A 160 10.11 -13.46 -8.59
CA ARG A 160 11.32 -12.63 -8.42
C ARG A 160 11.00 -11.21 -7.98
N LEU A 161 9.95 -10.61 -8.53
CA LEU A 161 9.48 -9.29 -8.14
C LEU A 161 9.17 -9.28 -6.63
N LEU A 162 8.33 -10.19 -6.17
CA LEU A 162 7.92 -10.26 -4.77
C LEU A 162 9.07 -10.61 -3.82
N MET A 163 10.07 -11.37 -4.31
CA MET A 163 11.20 -11.83 -3.49
C MET A 163 12.29 -10.78 -3.33
N ASN A 164 12.66 -10.11 -4.41
CA ASN A 164 13.92 -9.37 -4.50
C ASN A 164 13.72 -7.87 -4.71
N ASN A 165 12.57 -7.43 -5.23
CA ASN A 165 12.36 -6.04 -5.55
C ASN A 165 12.20 -5.20 -4.27
N PRO A 166 12.93 -4.07 -4.11
CA PRO A 166 12.86 -3.22 -2.93
C PRO A 166 11.47 -2.65 -2.65
N LEU A 167 10.60 -2.51 -3.66
CA LEU A 167 9.23 -2.01 -3.48
C LEU A 167 8.36 -2.99 -2.68
N PHE A 168 8.65 -4.29 -2.77
CA PHE A 168 7.92 -5.37 -2.10
C PHE A 168 8.70 -5.95 -0.93
N ASN A 169 9.65 -5.20 -0.38
CA ASN A 169 10.53 -5.65 0.68
C ASN A 169 10.75 -4.55 1.73
N LEU A 170 11.42 -4.90 2.83
CA LEU A 170 11.94 -3.89 3.74
C LEU A 170 12.99 -3.06 3.02
N SER A 171 12.76 -1.75 2.97
CA SER A 171 13.78 -0.83 2.49
C SER A 171 14.74 -0.51 3.64
N PRO A 172 16.06 -0.73 3.46
CA PRO A 172 17.05 -0.37 4.47
C PRO A 172 17.16 1.15 4.69
N PHE A 173 16.58 1.95 3.80
CA PHE A 173 16.66 3.42 3.84
C PHE A 173 15.82 4.09 4.93
N GLY A 174 15.02 3.37 5.69
CA GLY A 174 14.23 3.92 6.80
C GLY A 174 14.71 3.50 8.18
N PHE A 175 15.68 2.60 8.26
CA PHE A 175 16.23 2.09 9.51
C PHE A 175 17.64 2.58 9.71
N GLU A 176 17.97 3.01 10.92
CA GLU A 176 19.34 3.23 11.35
C GLU A 176 20.12 1.90 11.51
N LEU A 177 19.45 0.77 11.33
CA LEU A 177 20.10 -0.53 11.19
C LEU A 177 20.92 -0.55 9.90
N LYS A 178 22.20 -0.81 10.04
CA LYS A 178 23.03 -1.30 8.95
C LYS A 178 22.56 -2.73 8.65
N MET A 179 21.40 -2.87 8.03
CA MET A 179 20.98 -4.14 7.46
C MET A 179 22.05 -4.50 6.44
N GLY A 180 22.69 -5.62 6.65
CA GLY A 180 23.68 -6.13 5.74
C GLY A 180 23.06 -6.61 4.42
N MET A 181 23.69 -7.52 3.75
CA MET A 181 23.21 -8.06 2.48
C MET A 181 21.98 -8.94 2.69
N VAL A 182 21.05 -8.87 1.74
CA VAL A 182 19.85 -9.75 1.70
C VAL A 182 20.31 -11.21 1.56
N GLU A 183 19.89 -12.04 2.50
CA GLU A 183 20.09 -13.50 2.44
C GLU A 183 18.94 -14.16 1.65
N SER A 184 18.93 -13.98 0.34
CA SER A 184 17.81 -14.37 -0.53
C SER A 184 17.43 -15.85 -0.42
N LYS A 185 18.39 -16.73 -0.15
CA LYS A 185 18.14 -18.19 0.03
C LYS A 185 17.25 -18.52 1.24
N LYS A 186 17.18 -17.61 2.21
CA LYS A 186 16.37 -17.76 3.44
C LYS A 186 15.02 -17.04 3.35
N ASN A 187 14.83 -16.21 2.31
CA ASN A 187 13.56 -15.53 2.09
C ASN A 187 12.49 -16.51 1.63
N ARG A 188 11.26 -16.29 2.08
CA ARG A 188 10.08 -17.08 1.70
C ARG A 188 8.88 -16.18 1.54
N ILE A 189 8.07 -16.46 0.52
CA ILE A 189 6.72 -15.92 0.41
C ILE A 189 5.78 -16.87 1.16
N GLY A 190 5.14 -16.35 2.18
CA GLY A 190 4.17 -17.08 2.99
C GLY A 190 2.76 -17.06 2.41
N GLU A 191 1.81 -16.54 3.20
CA GLU A 191 0.42 -16.40 2.82
C GLU A 191 0.22 -15.25 1.84
N ILE A 192 -0.66 -15.46 0.85
CA ILE A 192 -1.18 -14.43 -0.04
C ILE A 192 -2.70 -14.42 0.09
N LYS A 193 -3.29 -13.23 0.29
CA LYS A 193 -4.74 -13.01 0.28
C LYS A 193 -5.08 -11.99 -0.80
N GLY A 194 -6.07 -12.33 -1.64
CA GLY A 194 -6.59 -11.45 -2.68
C GLY A 194 -7.92 -10.84 -2.26
N PHE A 195 -8.12 -9.55 -2.55
CA PHE A 195 -9.36 -8.81 -2.36
C PHE A 195 -9.67 -7.99 -3.61
N PRO A 196 -10.90 -7.50 -3.79
CA PRO A 196 -11.26 -6.76 -5.01
C PRO A 196 -10.41 -5.52 -5.30
N GLU A 197 -9.84 -4.88 -4.27
CA GLU A 197 -9.08 -3.63 -4.40
C GLU A 197 -7.64 -3.73 -3.91
N ASN A 198 -7.22 -4.89 -3.34
CA ASN A 198 -5.87 -5.06 -2.83
C ASN A 198 -5.42 -6.53 -2.75
N ILE A 199 -4.11 -6.71 -2.64
CA ILE A 199 -3.45 -7.99 -2.41
C ILE A 199 -2.56 -7.85 -1.18
N LEU A 200 -2.67 -8.80 -0.26
CA LEU A 200 -1.82 -8.90 0.92
C LEU A 200 -0.85 -10.06 0.76
N ILE A 201 0.42 -9.80 1.04
CA ILE A 201 1.49 -10.78 0.92
C ILE A 201 2.28 -10.80 2.22
N ARG A 202 2.26 -11.92 2.92
CA ARG A 202 3.11 -12.17 4.08
C ARG A 202 4.40 -12.85 3.63
N SER A 203 5.53 -12.43 4.15
CA SER A 203 6.82 -13.01 3.78
C SER A 203 7.87 -12.89 4.87
N SER A 204 8.74 -13.90 4.93
CA SER A 204 9.93 -13.90 5.78
C SER A 204 11.12 -13.33 5.02
N ARG A 205 11.85 -12.43 5.66
CA ARG A 205 13.04 -11.78 5.11
C ARG A 205 14.22 -11.96 6.03
N SER A 206 15.38 -12.22 5.44
CA SER A 206 16.61 -12.41 6.20
C SER A 206 17.73 -11.53 5.64
N PHE A 207 18.50 -10.96 6.56
CA PHE A 207 19.62 -10.07 6.25
C PHE A 207 20.84 -10.48 7.06
N SER A 208 22.03 -10.45 6.45
CA SER A 208 23.29 -10.60 7.17
C SER A 208 23.69 -9.25 7.77
N VAL A 209 23.97 -9.23 9.06
CA VAL A 209 24.45 -8.06 9.80
C VAL A 209 25.89 -8.28 10.20
N GLU A 210 26.74 -7.26 10.00
CA GLU A 210 28.10 -7.23 10.50
C GLU A 210 28.20 -6.18 11.60
N GLU A 211 28.47 -6.62 12.83
CA GLU A 211 28.77 -5.72 13.95
C GLU A 211 30.28 -5.64 14.15
N TYR A 212 30.82 -4.42 14.07
CA TYR A 212 32.21 -4.16 14.43
C TYR A 212 32.28 -3.73 15.90
N PRO A 213 33.31 -4.18 16.66
CA PRO A 213 33.49 -3.76 18.04
C PRO A 213 33.57 -2.24 18.14
N VAL A 214 32.77 -1.63 19.02
CA VAL A 214 32.89 -0.21 19.35
C VAL A 214 34.25 -0.01 20.09
N GLY A 215 35.17 0.74 19.49
CA GLY A 215 36.43 1.06 20.12
C GLY A 215 37.69 0.64 19.35
N GLY A 216 37.59 0.24 18.09
CA GLY A 216 38.78 0.06 17.22
C GLY A 216 39.70 -1.10 17.58
N GLY A 217 39.21 -2.08 18.32
CA GLY A 217 39.93 -3.33 18.56
C GLY A 217 40.11 -4.13 17.27
N ASN A 218 41.26 -4.80 17.11
CA ASN A 218 41.58 -5.68 15.98
C ASN A 218 40.76 -6.97 15.97
N GLY A 219 39.52 -6.93 16.49
CA GLY A 219 38.58 -8.07 16.47
C GLY A 219 37.81 -8.16 15.17
N PHE A 220 37.66 -9.36 14.66
CA PHE A 220 36.71 -9.64 13.60
C PHE A 220 35.30 -9.28 14.11
N GLY A 221 34.55 -8.49 13.33
CA GLY A 221 33.16 -8.18 13.65
C GLY A 221 32.32 -9.47 13.68
N ASP A 222 31.37 -9.54 14.60
CA ASP A 222 30.41 -10.63 14.63
C ASP A 222 29.51 -10.52 13.40
N ARG A 223 29.42 -11.58 12.60
CA ARG A 223 28.47 -11.70 11.50
C ARG A 223 27.33 -12.61 11.93
N TYR A 224 26.08 -12.13 11.81
CA TYR A 224 24.90 -12.92 12.09
C TYR A 224 23.78 -12.62 11.12
N THR A 225 22.79 -13.50 11.04
CA THR A 225 21.61 -13.31 10.20
C THR A 225 20.43 -12.91 11.07
N THR A 226 19.74 -11.87 10.67
CA THR A 226 18.46 -11.47 11.26
C THR A 226 17.30 -11.96 10.38
N SER A 227 16.17 -12.30 10.98
CA SER A 227 14.96 -12.72 10.27
C SER A 227 13.79 -11.83 10.69
N TRP A 228 12.97 -11.47 9.72
CA TRP A 228 11.86 -10.55 9.85
C TRP A 228 10.63 -11.14 9.18
N GLU A 229 9.46 -10.99 9.80
CA GLU A 229 8.18 -11.20 9.13
C GLU A 229 7.64 -9.84 8.68
N ILE A 230 7.29 -9.75 7.41
CA ILE A 230 6.70 -8.54 6.83
C ILE A 230 5.38 -8.83 6.13
N GLY A 231 4.50 -7.85 6.16
CA GLY A 231 3.29 -7.79 5.36
C GLY A 231 3.42 -6.71 4.30
N VAL A 232 3.22 -7.08 3.05
CA VAL A 232 3.17 -6.14 1.93
C VAL A 232 1.72 -6.02 1.49
N CYS A 233 1.24 -4.80 1.31
CA CYS A 233 -0.05 -4.51 0.72
C CYS A 233 0.14 -3.77 -0.59
N LEU A 234 -0.37 -4.35 -1.68
CA LEU A 234 -0.56 -3.67 -2.97
C LEU A 234 -2.03 -3.33 -3.09
N ALA A 235 -2.38 -2.06 -3.19
CA ALA A 235 -3.77 -1.63 -3.23
C ALA A 235 -4.03 -0.59 -4.33
N LEU A 236 -5.23 -0.64 -4.91
CA LEU A 236 -5.69 0.34 -5.89
C LEU A 236 -5.83 1.72 -5.24
N LEU A 237 -5.35 2.73 -5.95
CA LEU A 237 -5.67 4.10 -5.63
C LEU A 237 -7.00 4.52 -6.28
N PRO A 238 -7.73 5.47 -5.68
CA PRO A 238 -8.95 5.99 -6.28
C PRO A 238 -8.70 6.47 -7.72
N ARG A 239 -9.55 6.05 -8.65
CA ARG A 239 -9.44 6.50 -10.06
C ARG A 239 -9.55 8.01 -10.20
N GLN A 240 -10.36 8.63 -9.34
CA GLN A 240 -10.48 10.09 -9.24
C GLN A 240 -9.83 10.55 -7.92
N PRO A 241 -8.57 11.03 -7.95
CA PRO A 241 -7.93 11.60 -6.78
C PRO A 241 -8.72 12.76 -6.22
N LEU A 242 -8.68 12.98 -4.89
CA LEU A 242 -9.23 14.20 -4.29
C LEU A 242 -8.61 15.44 -4.93
N GLU A 243 -9.39 16.49 -5.02
CA GLU A 243 -8.86 17.81 -5.35
C GLU A 243 -7.84 18.24 -4.29
N ARG A 244 -6.67 18.71 -4.73
CA ARG A 244 -5.62 19.18 -3.85
C ARG A 244 -6.05 20.48 -3.17
N ARG A 245 -5.86 20.53 -1.84
CA ARG A 245 -6.05 21.75 -1.07
C ARG A 245 -4.69 22.33 -0.68
N GLN A 246 -4.44 23.57 -1.05
CA GLN A 246 -3.23 24.27 -0.62
C GLN A 246 -3.27 24.53 0.88
N LYS A 247 -2.11 24.43 1.53
CA LYS A 247 -1.96 24.72 2.96
C LYS A 247 -2.06 26.22 3.19
N ASN A 248 -2.92 26.64 4.11
CA ASN A 248 -2.87 27.98 4.69
C ASN A 248 -1.69 28.04 5.70
N ARG A 249 -0.91 29.12 5.66
CA ARG A 249 0.23 29.32 6.55
C ARG A 249 -0.18 29.49 8.01
N ASP A 250 -1.37 30.01 8.24
CA ASP A 250 -1.89 30.32 9.58
C ASP A 250 -2.44 29.08 10.29
N VAL A 251 -2.52 27.94 9.62
CA VAL A 251 -3.06 26.70 10.17
C VAL A 251 -2.03 25.58 10.11
N GLY A 252 -1.83 24.91 11.26
CA GLY A 252 -0.82 23.87 11.47
C GLY A 252 -1.13 22.49 10.87
N TYR A 253 -1.73 22.41 9.67
CA TYR A 253 -1.99 21.13 9.03
C TYR A 253 -0.74 20.38 8.61
N PHE A 254 -0.75 19.06 8.75
CA PHE A 254 0.22 18.22 8.06
C PHE A 254 0.09 18.37 6.55
N SER A 255 1.21 18.48 5.88
CA SER A 255 1.26 18.77 4.45
C SER A 255 2.41 18.01 3.78
N PHE A 256 2.36 17.98 2.45
CA PHE A 256 3.46 17.53 1.60
C PHE A 256 3.68 18.59 0.52
N SER A 257 4.90 18.65 -0.02
CA SER A 257 5.27 19.67 -0.99
C SER A 257 5.34 19.09 -2.39
N LYS A 258 4.97 19.92 -3.37
CA LYS A 258 5.13 19.65 -4.81
C LYS A 258 5.81 20.82 -5.49
N THR A 259 6.56 20.54 -6.54
CA THR A 259 7.15 21.57 -7.39
C THR A 259 6.08 22.10 -8.35
N ASP A 260 5.83 23.39 -8.28
CA ASP A 260 4.79 24.07 -9.08
C ASP A 260 5.43 24.79 -10.28
N PHE A 261 4.99 24.40 -11.45
CA PHE A 261 5.41 24.95 -12.74
C PHE A 261 4.44 26.01 -13.28
N SER A 262 3.31 26.24 -12.62
CA SER A 262 2.25 27.14 -13.13
C SER A 262 2.51 28.61 -12.84
N LYS A 263 3.25 28.93 -11.77
CA LYS A 263 3.33 30.30 -11.23
C LYS A 263 4.33 31.22 -11.93
N SER A 264 5.39 30.70 -12.50
CA SER A 264 6.43 31.51 -13.11
C SER A 264 7.03 30.83 -14.33
N ARG A 265 7.42 31.65 -15.34
CA ARG A 265 8.16 31.16 -16.50
C ARG A 265 9.66 30.96 -16.23
N PHE A 266 10.16 31.53 -15.13
CA PHE A 266 11.62 31.64 -14.89
C PHE A 266 12.07 31.00 -13.59
N ALA A 267 11.15 30.66 -12.67
CA ALA A 267 11.49 30.09 -11.39
C ALA A 267 10.47 29.02 -10.97
N LEU A 268 10.98 27.94 -10.41
CA LEU A 268 10.17 26.91 -9.76
C LEU A 268 9.75 27.40 -8.37
N SER A 269 8.53 27.14 -7.99
CA SER A 269 8.03 27.37 -6.64
C SER A 269 7.60 26.04 -6.00
N GLN A 270 7.56 26.03 -4.67
CA GLN A 270 6.98 24.91 -3.94
C GLN A 270 5.55 25.24 -3.53
N VAL A 271 4.65 24.28 -3.71
CA VAL A 271 3.29 24.34 -3.18
C VAL A 271 3.10 23.29 -2.13
N SER A 272 2.67 23.69 -0.94
CA SER A 272 2.32 22.75 0.14
C SER A 272 0.84 22.38 0.05
N CYS A 273 0.55 21.08 0.02
CA CYS A 273 -0.78 20.52 -0.05
C CYS A 273 -1.13 19.86 1.29
N VAL A 274 -2.36 20.07 1.77
CA VAL A 274 -2.86 19.50 3.02
C VAL A 274 -3.09 18.00 2.88
N LYS A 275 -2.73 17.25 3.91
CA LYS A 275 -3.15 15.85 4.09
C LYS A 275 -4.53 15.83 4.73
N ARG A 276 -5.49 15.15 4.13
CA ARG A 276 -6.86 15.11 4.65
C ARG A 276 -7.60 13.84 4.27
N TRP A 277 -8.57 13.46 5.09
CA TRP A 277 -9.50 12.39 4.81
C TRP A 277 -10.49 12.78 3.72
N ARG A 278 -10.94 11.78 2.93
CA ARG A 278 -12.09 11.94 2.02
C ARG A 278 -13.36 11.79 2.84
N LEU A 279 -14.10 12.87 2.97
CA LEU A 279 -15.45 12.88 3.56
C LEU A 279 -16.43 13.32 2.49
N VAL A 280 -17.27 12.38 2.04
CA VAL A 280 -18.35 12.60 1.09
C VAL A 280 -19.65 12.43 1.83
N PRO A 281 -20.54 13.43 1.83
CA PRO A 281 -21.84 13.31 2.47
C PRO A 281 -22.67 12.19 1.81
N ARG A 282 -23.27 11.31 2.61
CA ARG A 282 -24.19 10.28 2.10
C ARG A 282 -25.45 10.91 1.52
N ASP A 283 -25.87 12.05 2.07
CA ASP A 283 -26.96 12.89 1.58
C ASP A 283 -26.44 14.31 1.35
N LEU A 284 -26.14 14.61 0.09
CA LEU A 284 -25.60 15.92 -0.31
C LEU A 284 -26.64 17.04 -0.19
N GLU A 285 -27.92 16.74 -0.38
CA GLU A 285 -28.99 17.74 -0.27
C GLU A 285 -29.20 18.15 1.19
N ALA A 286 -29.29 17.19 2.11
CA ALA A 286 -29.38 17.46 3.54
C ALA A 286 -28.14 18.22 4.04
N TYR A 287 -26.94 17.83 3.60
CA TYR A 287 -25.69 18.53 3.91
C TYR A 287 -25.71 19.99 3.44
N SER A 288 -26.21 20.22 2.23
CA SER A 288 -26.30 21.58 1.66
C SER A 288 -27.29 22.47 2.42
N ARG A 289 -28.27 21.89 3.11
CA ARG A 289 -29.20 22.59 4.00
C ARG A 289 -28.63 22.85 5.40
N GLY A 290 -27.39 22.39 5.69
CA GLY A 290 -26.74 22.52 6.98
C GLY A 290 -27.15 21.45 8.00
N GLU A 291 -27.79 20.36 7.56
CA GLU A 291 -28.13 19.22 8.42
C GLU A 291 -26.90 18.35 8.68
N LEU A 292 -26.85 17.70 9.87
CA LEU A 292 -25.83 16.72 10.16
C LEU A 292 -26.10 15.43 9.38
N VAL A 293 -25.14 15.03 8.55
CA VAL A 293 -25.22 13.82 7.73
C VAL A 293 -24.10 12.84 8.05
N GLU A 294 -24.29 11.58 7.74
CA GLU A 294 -23.21 10.59 7.80
C GLU A 294 -22.33 10.69 6.54
N PRO A 295 -21.03 10.43 6.64
CA PRO A 295 -20.20 10.24 5.47
C PRO A 295 -20.52 8.90 4.78
N GLU A 296 -20.27 8.79 3.48
CA GLU A 296 -20.36 7.50 2.77
C GLU A 296 -19.45 6.45 3.41
N LYS A 297 -18.22 6.83 3.77
CA LYS A 297 -17.25 5.99 4.45
C LYS A 297 -16.75 6.68 5.73
N PRO A 298 -17.08 6.17 6.91
CA PRO A 298 -16.55 6.71 8.16
C PRO A 298 -15.07 6.37 8.33
N ILE A 299 -14.38 7.19 9.12
CA ILE A 299 -13.01 6.95 9.56
C ILE A 299 -13.06 6.01 10.76
N VAL A 300 -12.47 4.82 10.64
CA VAL A 300 -12.44 3.83 11.72
C VAL A 300 -11.00 3.58 12.12
N PHE A 301 -10.70 3.73 13.41
CA PHE A 301 -9.43 3.32 13.99
C PHE A 301 -9.60 2.06 14.82
N TYR A 302 -8.86 1.03 14.46
CA TYR A 302 -8.85 -0.24 15.19
C TYR A 302 -7.73 -0.24 16.23
N VAL A 303 -8.10 -0.47 17.50
CA VAL A 303 -7.13 -0.66 18.58
C VAL A 303 -6.61 -2.10 18.50
N ASP A 304 -5.29 -2.25 18.38
CA ASP A 304 -4.62 -3.55 18.34
C ASP A 304 -4.90 -4.34 19.63
N ARG A 305 -5.24 -5.61 19.49
CA ARG A 305 -5.50 -6.52 20.63
C ARG A 305 -4.27 -6.79 21.50
N LYS A 306 -3.06 -6.51 21.02
CA LYS A 306 -1.82 -6.52 21.80
C LYS A 306 -1.77 -5.37 22.83
N THR A 307 -2.67 -4.39 22.71
CA THR A 307 -2.81 -3.30 23.67
C THR A 307 -3.28 -3.85 25.03
N PRO A 308 -2.63 -3.50 26.17
CA PRO A 308 -3.10 -3.92 27.48
C PRO A 308 -4.57 -3.53 27.69
N SER A 309 -5.39 -4.50 28.09
CA SER A 309 -6.87 -4.37 28.13
C SER A 309 -7.38 -3.14 28.89
N ARG A 310 -6.65 -2.72 29.94
CA ARG A 310 -6.97 -1.51 30.72
C ARG A 310 -6.92 -0.23 29.89
N TRP A 311 -6.13 -0.16 28.78
CA TRP A 311 -5.95 1.04 27.96
C TRP A 311 -6.90 1.09 26.76
N VAL A 312 -7.43 -0.05 26.33
CA VAL A 312 -8.32 -0.14 25.16
C VAL A 312 -9.49 0.84 25.22
N PRO A 313 -10.25 0.95 26.33
CA PRO A 313 -11.37 1.88 26.41
C PRO A 313 -10.96 3.34 26.23
N TYR A 314 -9.80 3.72 26.78
CA TYR A 314 -9.29 5.09 26.67
C TYR A 314 -8.88 5.46 25.25
N PHE A 315 -8.31 4.51 24.50
CA PHE A 315 -7.97 4.77 23.09
C PHE A 315 -9.22 4.90 22.23
N ILE A 316 -10.23 4.07 22.47
CA ILE A 316 -11.53 4.18 21.79
C ILE A 316 -12.18 5.52 22.09
N GLU A 317 -12.23 5.92 23.37
CA GLU A 317 -12.77 7.20 23.80
C GLU A 317 -12.01 8.38 23.17
N ALA A 318 -10.68 8.32 23.16
CA ALA A 318 -9.84 9.36 22.56
C ALA A 318 -10.10 9.55 21.06
N VAL A 319 -10.34 8.46 20.32
CA VAL A 319 -10.76 8.55 18.90
C VAL A 319 -12.15 9.15 18.79
N ASN A 320 -13.10 8.68 19.61
CA ASN A 320 -14.49 9.13 19.55
C ASN A 320 -14.65 10.61 19.94
N ALA A 321 -13.76 11.15 20.77
CA ALA A 321 -13.77 12.57 21.14
C ALA A 321 -13.58 13.52 19.94
N TRP A 322 -12.99 13.04 18.83
CA TRP A 322 -12.88 13.82 17.59
C TRP A 322 -14.22 14.01 16.87
N GLN A 323 -15.26 13.24 17.24
CA GLN A 323 -16.59 13.33 16.61
C GLN A 323 -17.16 14.75 16.70
N GLU A 324 -16.96 15.46 17.81
CA GLU A 324 -17.41 16.86 17.95
C GLU A 324 -16.82 17.77 16.88
N ALA A 325 -15.55 17.58 16.50
CA ALA A 325 -14.92 18.37 15.45
C ALA A 325 -15.54 18.08 14.06
N PHE A 326 -15.94 16.85 13.81
CA PHE A 326 -16.60 16.47 12.56
C PHE A 326 -18.06 16.97 12.51
N GLU A 327 -18.76 17.00 13.64
CA GLU A 327 -20.12 17.56 13.71
C GLU A 327 -20.14 19.05 13.42
N ARG A 328 -19.12 19.79 13.83
CA ARG A 328 -18.97 21.22 13.51
C ARG A 328 -18.84 21.51 12.03
N ILE A 329 -18.44 20.53 11.24
CA ILE A 329 -18.35 20.62 9.77
C ILE A 329 -19.46 19.85 9.06
N GLY A 330 -20.52 19.43 9.80
CA GLY A 330 -21.72 18.85 9.23
C GLY A 330 -21.76 17.31 9.18
N PHE A 331 -20.80 16.61 9.80
CA PHE A 331 -20.75 15.15 9.75
C PHE A 331 -20.98 14.48 11.12
N LYS A 332 -22.06 13.73 11.26
CA LYS A 332 -22.27 12.80 12.39
C LYS A 332 -21.71 11.42 12.07
N ASN A 333 -21.28 10.68 13.10
CA ASN A 333 -20.73 9.32 12.96
C ASN A 333 -19.55 9.23 11.98
N ALA A 334 -18.78 10.31 11.87
CA ALA A 334 -17.71 10.42 10.87
C ALA A 334 -16.43 9.70 11.29
N ILE A 335 -16.19 9.57 12.59
CA ILE A 335 -15.02 8.91 13.15
C ILE A 335 -15.40 8.03 14.33
N ARG A 336 -14.78 6.86 14.47
CA ARG A 336 -14.94 6.00 15.62
C ARG A 336 -13.74 5.11 15.87
N GLY A 337 -13.52 4.77 17.15
CA GLY A 337 -12.56 3.76 17.57
C GLY A 337 -13.24 2.43 17.83
N GLU A 338 -12.63 1.34 17.43
CA GLU A 338 -13.10 -0.02 17.64
C GLU A 338 -11.95 -0.93 18.09
N LEU A 339 -12.24 -1.98 18.86
CA LEU A 339 -11.25 -3.04 19.08
C LEU A 339 -11.10 -3.84 17.78
N ALA A 340 -9.87 -4.15 17.40
CA ALA A 340 -9.63 -4.98 16.22
C ALA A 340 -10.35 -6.33 16.34
N PRO A 341 -11.01 -6.84 15.28
CA PRO A 341 -11.69 -8.13 15.33
C PRO A 341 -10.71 -9.27 15.56
N THR A 342 -11.19 -10.38 16.13
CA THR A 342 -10.42 -11.63 16.18
C THR A 342 -10.39 -12.32 14.81
N PRO A 343 -9.47 -13.27 14.57
CA PRO A 343 -9.49 -14.07 13.36
C PRO A 343 -10.78 -14.87 13.15
N GLU A 344 -11.47 -15.22 14.23
CA GLU A 344 -12.77 -15.92 14.20
C GLU A 344 -13.92 -14.98 13.78
N GLU A 345 -13.86 -13.71 14.24
CA GLU A 345 -14.85 -12.68 13.87
C GLU A 345 -14.67 -12.18 12.43
N ASN A 346 -13.40 -12.05 11.99
CA ASN A 346 -13.08 -11.63 10.64
C ASN A 346 -11.73 -12.23 10.20
N PRO A 347 -11.72 -13.39 9.51
CA PRO A 347 -10.50 -14.05 9.06
C PRO A 347 -9.75 -13.27 7.97
N ASP A 348 -10.41 -12.32 7.34
CA ASP A 348 -9.83 -11.48 6.28
C ASP A 348 -9.20 -10.19 6.79
N PHE A 349 -9.39 -9.89 8.07
CA PHE A 349 -8.81 -8.71 8.69
C PHE A 349 -7.31 -8.88 8.91
N SER A 350 -6.53 -7.86 8.57
CA SER A 350 -5.08 -7.87 8.75
C SER A 350 -4.55 -6.49 9.15
N GLU A 351 -3.61 -6.47 10.10
CA GLU A 351 -2.97 -5.25 10.58
C GLU A 351 -2.09 -4.54 9.53
N TYR A 352 -1.73 -5.21 8.45
CA TYR A 352 -0.98 -4.65 7.32
C TYR A 352 -1.85 -4.35 6.09
N ASP A 353 -3.17 -4.50 6.24
CA ASP A 353 -4.12 -4.11 5.20
C ASP A 353 -4.39 -2.61 5.29
N THR A 354 -4.01 -1.90 4.23
CA THR A 354 -4.14 -0.44 4.16
C THR A 354 -5.58 0.06 4.02
N ARG A 355 -6.57 -0.82 4.00
CA ARG A 355 -7.98 -0.44 4.14
C ARG A 355 -8.35 -0.04 5.58
N TYR A 356 -7.49 -0.40 6.57
CA TYR A 356 -7.75 -0.20 8.00
C TYR A 356 -6.73 0.72 8.64
N SER A 357 -7.19 1.61 9.50
CA SER A 357 -6.31 2.44 10.34
C SER A 357 -6.18 1.81 11.73
N PHE A 358 -4.99 1.90 12.31
CA PHE A 358 -4.65 1.22 13.56
C PHE A 358 -4.08 2.15 14.62
N ILE A 359 -4.35 1.78 15.89
CA ILE A 359 -3.61 2.23 17.06
C ILE A 359 -2.93 1.01 17.65
N SER A 360 -1.60 0.96 17.59
CA SER A 360 -0.80 -0.19 18.00
C SER A 360 0.03 0.12 19.25
N TRP A 361 -0.07 -0.77 20.25
CA TRP A 361 0.81 -0.71 21.43
C TRP A 361 2.13 -1.40 21.12
N LYS A 362 3.24 -0.71 21.40
CA LYS A 362 4.58 -1.20 21.10
C LYS A 362 5.41 -1.26 22.37
N ALA A 363 5.79 -2.47 22.80
CA ALA A 363 6.71 -2.65 23.91
C ALA A 363 8.10 -2.12 23.54
N SER A 364 8.52 -1.04 24.15
CA SER A 364 9.76 -0.36 23.84
C SER A 364 10.36 0.32 25.06
N PRO A 365 11.68 0.29 25.24
CA PRO A 365 12.34 1.09 26.28
C PRO A 365 12.24 2.59 26.02
N VAL A 366 12.01 3.00 24.78
CA VAL A 366 11.83 4.42 24.41
C VAL A 366 10.35 4.78 24.48
N ARG A 367 9.99 5.71 25.36
CA ARG A 367 8.64 6.25 25.47
C ARG A 367 8.40 7.26 24.35
N ASN A 368 7.47 6.97 23.48
CA ASN A 368 7.11 7.84 22.38
C ASN A 368 5.69 7.54 21.87
N ALA A 369 5.16 8.44 21.04
CA ALA A 369 3.99 8.18 20.23
C ALA A 369 4.18 8.85 18.87
N TYR A 370 3.75 8.20 17.80
CA TYR A 370 3.72 8.80 16.47
C TYR A 370 2.51 8.28 15.69
N GLY A 371 2.02 9.10 14.79
CA GLY A 371 0.85 8.77 13.98
C GLY A 371 1.06 9.12 12.51
N PRO A 372 1.88 8.34 11.77
CA PRO A 372 2.03 8.57 10.35
C PRO A 372 0.76 8.24 9.59
N SER A 373 0.49 9.02 8.55
CA SER A 373 -0.59 8.75 7.61
C SER A 373 -0.01 8.31 6.26
N THR A 374 -0.57 7.24 5.70
CA THR A 374 -0.36 6.89 4.29
C THR A 374 -1.24 7.79 3.46
N VAL A 375 -0.65 8.55 2.57
CA VAL A 375 -1.39 9.49 1.72
C VAL A 375 -1.20 9.17 0.25
N ASP A 376 -2.26 9.37 -0.53
CA ASP A 376 -2.15 9.42 -1.98
C ASP A 376 -1.34 10.68 -2.37
N PRO A 377 -0.10 10.54 -2.88
CA PRO A 377 0.72 11.70 -3.20
C PRO A 377 0.21 12.49 -4.41
N ARG A 378 -0.79 12.00 -5.14
CA ARG A 378 -1.44 12.77 -6.21
C ARG A 378 -2.31 13.90 -5.63
N SER A 379 -2.95 13.65 -4.47
CA SER A 379 -4.00 14.51 -3.90
C SER A 379 -3.76 14.95 -2.45
N GLY A 380 -3.05 14.15 -1.65
CA GLY A 380 -2.96 14.30 -0.20
C GLY A 380 -4.10 13.65 0.56
N GLU A 381 -4.91 12.83 -0.12
CA GLU A 381 -5.93 12.00 0.54
C GLU A 381 -5.28 11.03 1.50
N ILE A 382 -5.74 11.01 2.75
CA ILE A 382 -5.31 10.02 3.74
C ILE A 382 -6.05 8.71 3.43
N MET A 383 -5.29 7.69 3.09
CA MET A 383 -5.81 6.34 2.81
C MET A 383 -5.93 5.54 4.09
N THR A 384 -4.95 5.64 4.96
CA THR A 384 -4.90 4.98 6.26
C THR A 384 -3.95 5.72 7.21
N SER A 385 -4.08 5.47 8.50
CA SER A 385 -3.17 6.00 9.52
C SER A 385 -2.82 4.92 10.55
N HIS A 386 -1.54 4.83 10.90
CA HIS A 386 -1.04 3.89 11.88
C HIS A 386 -0.42 4.64 13.06
N VAL A 387 -1.14 4.69 14.18
CA VAL A 387 -0.66 5.33 15.40
C VAL A 387 0.09 4.31 16.23
N GLY A 388 1.37 4.56 16.51
CA GLY A 388 2.20 3.75 17.38
C GLY A 388 2.35 4.40 18.75
N ILE A 389 2.01 3.66 19.81
CA ILE A 389 2.22 4.06 21.20
C ILE A 389 3.33 3.19 21.77
N PHE A 390 4.41 3.81 22.18
CA PHE A 390 5.61 3.15 22.73
C PHE A 390 5.63 3.26 24.24
N SER A 391 5.71 2.14 24.93
CA SER A 391 5.70 2.08 26.39
C SER A 391 6.41 0.85 26.94
#